data_bda2ebcb666539be846df465962f4eca
#
_entry.id   bda2ebcb666539be846df465962f4eca
#
_cell.length_a   1.000
_cell.length_b   1.000
_cell.length_c   1.000
_cell.angle_alpha   90.00
_cell.angle_beta   90.00
_cell.angle_gamma   90.00
#
_symmetry.space_group_name_H-M   'P 1'
#
loop_
_entity.id
_entity.type
_entity.pdbx_description
1 polymer ?
#
loop_
_entity_poly.entity_id
_entity_poly.type
_entity_poly.pdbx_seq_one_letter_code
_entity_poly.pdbx_strand_id
1 'polypeptide(L)' 'MDSIYDKIRFLVRYLNECTKAYDEGHPKITDEEWDNKYFELQELEKETGLILSNSPTQTIS' A
#
# COMPACT_ATOMS: atom_id res chain seq x y z
N MET A 1 18.66 -7.46 5.00
CA MET A 1 18.35 -6.28 5.82
C MET A 1 17.16 -5.55 5.24
N ASP A 2 16.17 -5.30 6.05
CA ASP A 2 14.98 -4.61 5.59
C ASP A 2 15.26 -3.12 5.55
N SER A 3 15.31 -2.56 4.35
CA SER A 3 15.42 -1.13 4.19
C SER A 3 14.01 -0.53 4.15
N ILE A 4 13.93 0.77 4.38
CA ILE A 4 12.66 1.48 4.28
C ILE A 4 12.07 1.35 2.87
N TYR A 5 12.94 1.26 1.87
CA TYR A 5 12.52 1.08 0.48
C TYR A 5 11.85 -0.27 0.26
N ASP A 6 12.38 -1.32 0.88
CA ASP A 6 11.77 -2.65 0.80
C ASP A 6 10.40 -2.67 1.46
N LYS A 7 10.25 -1.93 2.55
CA LYS A 7 8.97 -1.80 3.23
C LYS A 7 7.95 -1.08 2.35
N ILE A 8 8.37 -0.04 1.65
CA ILE A 8 7.50 0.68 0.71
C ILE A 8 7.03 -0.27 -0.39
N ARG A 9 7.93 -1.03 -0.99
CA ARG A 9 7.59 -2.02 -2.01
C ARG A 9 6.59 -3.05 -1.50
N PHE A 10 6.84 -3.54 -0.29
CA PHE A 10 5.96 -4.53 0.33
C PHE A 10 4.56 -3.96 0.51
N LEU A 11 4.46 -2.74 1.04
CA LEU A 11 3.16 -2.11 1.29
C LEU A 11 2.41 -1.84 -0.01
N VAL A 12 3.11 -1.35 -1.03
CA VAL A 12 2.49 -1.12 -2.34
C VAL A 12 1.90 -2.41 -2.88
N ARG A 13 2.68 -3.48 -2.88
CA ARG A 13 2.24 -4.78 -3.37
C ARG A 13 1.08 -5.33 -2.54
N TYR A 14 1.23 -5.25 -1.22
CA TYR A 14 0.23 -5.76 -0.28
C TYR A 14 -1.12 -5.07 -0.50
N LEU A 15 -1.10 -3.73 -0.55
CA LEU A 15 -2.33 -2.96 -0.74
C LEU A 15 -2.97 -3.21 -2.09
N ASN A 16 -2.17 -3.32 -3.13
CA ASN A 16 -2.69 -3.60 -4.47
C ASN A 16 -3.33 -5.00 -4.54
N GLU A 17 -2.72 -5.99 -3.90
CA GLU A 17 -3.29 -7.33 -3.83
C GLU A 17 -4.60 -7.34 -3.03
N CYS A 18 -4.64 -6.60 -1.93
CA CYS A 18 -5.85 -6.50 -1.11
C CYS A 18 -6.98 -5.81 -1.88
N THR A 19 -6.67 -4.77 -2.64
CA THR A 19 -7.65 -4.07 -3.47
C THR A 19 -8.21 -5.02 -4.53
N LYS A 20 -7.34 -5.79 -5.15
CA LYS A 20 -7.76 -6.76 -6.16
C LYS A 20 -8.69 -7.82 -5.55
N ALA A 21 -8.32 -8.33 -4.39
CA ALA A 21 -9.15 -9.33 -3.69
C ALA A 21 -10.51 -8.75 -3.32
N TYR A 22 -10.56 -7.50 -2.89
CA TYR A 22 -11.80 -6.82 -2.57
C TYR A 22 -12.69 -6.71 -3.82
N ASP A 23 -12.11 -6.30 -4.95
CA ASP A 23 -12.85 -6.18 -6.21
C ASP A 23 -13.40 -7.52 -6.68
N GLU A 24 -12.70 -8.59 -6.36
CA GLU A 24 -13.14 -9.95 -6.71
C GLU A 24 -14.18 -10.51 -5.73
N GLY A 25 -14.52 -9.76 -4.70
CA GLY A 25 -15.50 -10.18 -3.71
C GLY A 25 -14.93 -11.04 -2.59
N HIS A 26 -13.61 -11.11 -2.46
CA HIS A 26 -12.93 -11.90 -1.44
C HIS A 26 -11.91 -11.06 -0.66
N PRO A 27 -12.38 -10.06 0.11
CA PRO A 27 -11.45 -9.20 0.85
C PRO A 27 -10.60 -10.00 1.83
N LYS A 28 -9.30 -9.70 1.85
CA LYS A 28 -8.34 -10.39 2.72
C LYS A 28 -8.21 -9.71 4.07
N ILE A 29 -8.54 -8.43 4.14
CA ILE A 29 -8.42 -7.64 5.37
C ILE A 29 -9.62 -6.72 5.48
N THR A 30 -9.81 -6.15 6.67
CA THR A 30 -10.86 -5.17 6.89
C THR A 30 -10.50 -3.82 6.27
N ASP A 31 -11.51 -2.98 6.05
CA ASP A 31 -11.29 -1.62 5.55
C ASP A 31 -10.38 -0.84 6.48
N GLU A 32 -10.55 -1.03 7.78
CA GLU A 32 -9.73 -0.36 8.79
C GLU A 32 -8.26 -0.76 8.66
N GLU A 33 -7.99 -2.05 8.50
CA GLU A 33 -6.63 -2.53 8.31
C GLU A 33 -6.01 -1.97 7.03
N TRP A 34 -6.80 -1.94 5.95
CA TRP A 34 -6.35 -1.38 4.69
C TRP A 34 -5.96 0.09 4.86
N ASP A 35 -6.81 0.86 5.51
CA ASP A 35 -6.55 2.27 5.76
C ASP A 35 -5.28 2.49 6.59
N ASN A 36 -5.08 1.66 7.63
CA ASN A 36 -3.88 1.75 8.46
C ASN A 36 -2.61 1.51 7.64
N LYS A 37 -2.63 0.51 6.78
CA LYS A 37 -1.50 0.23 5.90
C LYS A 37 -1.28 1.33 4.87
N TYR A 38 -2.36 1.89 4.37
CA TYR A 38 -2.31 3.00 3.42
C TYR A 38 -1.64 4.22 4.05
N PHE A 39 -2.03 4.59 5.26
CA PHE A 39 -1.42 5.70 5.97
C PHE A 39 0.06 5.44 6.26
N GLU A 40 0.41 4.21 6.63
CA GLU A 40 1.81 3.86 6.85
C GLU A 40 2.62 4.06 5.57
N LEU A 41 2.08 3.63 4.43
CA LEU A 41 2.75 3.83 3.15
C LEU A 41 2.91 5.32 2.83
N GLN A 42 1.87 6.12 3.05
CA GLN A 42 1.95 7.57 2.82
C GLN A 42 3.06 8.21 3.65
N GLU A 43 3.17 7.82 4.92
CA GLU A 43 4.20 8.35 5.80
C GLU A 43 5.60 7.99 5.30
N LEU A 44 5.79 6.75 4.86
CA LEU A 44 7.07 6.30 4.34
C LEU A 44 7.43 7.01 3.05
N GLU A 45 6.46 7.22 2.17
CA GLU A 45 6.67 7.96 0.93
C GLU A 45 7.08 9.40 1.22
N LYS A 46 6.44 10.01 2.20
CA LYS A 46 6.73 11.38 2.60
C LYS A 46 8.14 11.50 3.19
N GLU A 47 8.53 10.55 4.02
CA GLU A 47 9.85 10.57 4.65
C GLU A 47 10.98 10.35 3.66
N THR A 48 10.78 9.45 2.71
CA THR A 48 11.84 9.07 1.76
C THR A 48 11.81 9.87 0.47
N GLY A 49 10.66 10.42 0.12
CA GLY A 49 10.46 11.05 -1.17
C GLY A 49 10.34 10.05 -2.31
N LEU A 50 10.35 8.76 -1.99
CA LEU A 50 10.23 7.70 -3.00
C LEU A 50 8.76 7.33 -3.19
N ILE A 51 8.27 7.51 -4.41
CA ILE A 51 6.90 7.16 -4.77
C ILE A 51 6.96 6.21 -5.96
N LEU A 52 6.49 4.99 -5.76
CA LEU A 52 6.46 4.00 -6.84
C LEU A 52 5.31 4.31 -7.79
N SER A 53 5.52 4.04 -9.08
CA SER A 53 4.51 4.36 -10.10
C SER A 53 3.21 3.57 -9.90
N ASN A 54 3.29 2.39 -9.28
CA ASN A 54 2.11 1.56 -9.01
C ASN A 54 1.59 1.70 -7.59
N SER A 55 2.04 2.72 -6.85
CA SER A 55 1.58 2.96 -5.48
C SER A 55 0.10 3.34 -5.47
N PRO A 56 -0.71 2.74 -4.56
CA PRO A 56 -2.13 3.10 -4.46
C PRO A 56 -2.33 4.55 -4.02
N THR A 57 -1.32 5.19 -3.44
CA THR A 57 -1.41 6.60 -3.08
C THR A 57 -1.42 7.51 -4.31
N GLN A 58 -0.98 6.99 -5.45
CA GLN A 58 -0.92 7.73 -6.70
C GLN A 58 -2.04 7.36 -7.66
N THR A 59 -2.77 6.30 -7.36
CA THR A 59 -3.87 5.84 -8.20
C THR A 59 -5.14 6.58 -7.82
N ILE A 60 -5.72 7.26 -8.77
CA ILE A 60 -7.01 7.93 -8.59
C ILE A 60 -8.06 7.01 -9.19
N SER A 61 -8.87 6.45 -8.34
CA SER A 61 -9.96 5.57 -8.78
C SER A 61 -11.22 6.36 -9.04
#